data_bb299b098ec397480f5611747391346d
#
_entry.id   bb299b098ec397480f5611747391346d
#
_cell.length_a   1.000
_cell.length_b   1.000
_cell.length_c   1.000
_cell.angle_alpha   90.00
_cell.angle_beta   90.00
_cell.angle_gamma   90.00
#
_symmetry.space_group_name_H-M   'P 1'
#
loop_
_entity.id
_entity.type
_entity.pdbx_description
1 polymer ?
#
loop_
_entity_poly.entity_id
_entity_poly.type
_entity_poly.pdbx_seq_one_letter_code
_entity_poly.pdbx_strand_id
1 'polypeptide(L)'
;DESLSPIIDEERSQFEYEFPKAKLKPKYTDEVTGLQMIKDFKTALLFTTRNLKDSEIAYLKSKSNVIPSVFPIGYDGLAFIVNKQNNDTCITVKDIKRILTGKATKWSDIVKGSKRGDIEVIFDNTRSATTNYVVDSVLHGAKMGAKIMAAKTSKEVIDYVDQNPGSIGVIGSNWLNDRRDSTNTTFKKNIHVMRVSIKDVATPYNSWQPYQAYLLDGRYPFVRTLYAIVVDPHRALPWSFANYISGPRGQLILFKTGLLPYRGDITIKTVNVKR
;
A
#
# COMPACT_ATOMS: atom_id res chain seq x y z
N ASP A 1 9.75 -4.10 -0.49
CA ASP A 1 9.51 -2.98 0.44
C ASP A 1 8.72 -3.47 1.65
N GLU A 2 9.02 -2.92 2.86
CA GLU A 2 8.38 -3.32 4.11
C GLU A 2 6.86 -3.12 4.09
N SER A 3 6.39 -2.09 3.41
CA SER A 3 4.95 -1.81 3.31
C SER A 3 4.15 -2.96 2.68
N LEU A 4 4.80 -3.91 2.02
CA LEU A 4 4.18 -5.08 1.39
C LEU A 4 4.37 -6.38 2.21
N SER A 5 5.01 -6.32 3.38
CA SER A 5 5.37 -7.54 4.13
C SER A 5 4.19 -8.46 4.44
N PRO A 6 2.97 -7.99 4.81
CA PRO A 6 1.88 -8.91 5.13
C PRO A 6 1.46 -9.80 3.97
N ILE A 7 1.35 -9.23 2.76
CA ILE A 7 0.95 -10.02 1.60
C ILE A 7 2.08 -10.94 1.11
N ILE A 8 3.33 -10.46 1.14
CA ILE A 8 4.47 -11.27 0.71
C ILE A 8 4.74 -12.44 1.67
N ASP A 9 4.53 -12.26 2.97
CA ASP A 9 4.64 -13.35 3.95
C ASP A 9 3.54 -14.40 3.77
N GLU A 10 2.31 -13.99 3.43
CA GLU A 10 1.21 -14.90 3.14
C GLU A 10 1.49 -15.72 1.87
N GLU A 11 1.88 -15.05 0.78
CA GLU A 11 2.26 -15.70 -0.49
C GLU A 11 3.43 -16.67 -0.29
N ARG A 12 4.46 -16.25 0.47
CA ARG A 12 5.61 -17.09 0.78
C ARG A 12 5.21 -18.32 1.58
N SER A 13 4.39 -18.14 2.60
CA SER A 13 3.94 -19.24 3.47
C SER A 13 3.22 -20.32 2.66
N GLN A 14 2.32 -19.90 1.77
CA GLN A 14 1.59 -20.83 0.92
C GLN A 14 2.49 -21.47 -0.15
N PHE A 15 3.40 -20.70 -0.75
CA PHE A 15 4.37 -21.23 -1.71
C PHE A 15 5.29 -22.29 -1.08
N GLU A 16 5.85 -22.04 0.11
CA GLU A 16 6.71 -22.99 0.82
C GLU A 16 5.94 -24.22 1.32
N TYR A 17 4.64 -24.09 1.61
CA TYR A 17 3.77 -25.22 1.92
C TYR A 17 3.57 -26.14 0.70
N GLU A 18 3.33 -25.56 -0.46
CA GLU A 18 3.15 -26.34 -1.72
C GLU A 18 4.48 -26.90 -2.27
N PHE A 19 5.58 -26.18 -2.02
CA PHE A 19 6.92 -26.56 -2.47
C PHE A 19 7.88 -26.68 -1.26
N PRO A 20 7.82 -27.75 -0.46
CA PRO A 20 8.53 -27.83 0.83
C PRO A 20 10.07 -27.73 0.73
N LYS A 21 10.64 -28.01 -0.44
CA LYS A 21 12.08 -27.85 -0.72
C LYS A 21 12.47 -26.39 -1.01
N ALA A 22 11.52 -25.54 -1.41
CA ALA A 22 11.77 -24.13 -1.61
C ALA A 22 11.86 -23.43 -0.26
N LYS A 23 12.90 -22.61 -0.07
CA LYS A 23 13.07 -21.79 1.14
C LYS A 23 13.42 -20.36 0.73
N LEU A 24 12.49 -19.46 0.99
CA LEU A 24 12.65 -18.04 0.71
C LEU A 24 13.09 -17.31 1.98
N LYS A 25 14.06 -16.42 1.86
CA LYS A 25 14.55 -15.59 2.97
C LYS A 25 14.30 -14.13 2.64
N PRO A 26 13.08 -13.59 2.89
CA PRO A 26 12.77 -12.21 2.61
C PRO A 26 13.59 -11.28 3.52
N LYS A 27 14.01 -10.16 2.95
CA LYS A 27 14.60 -9.04 3.68
C LYS A 27 13.72 -7.83 3.44
N TYR A 28 13.05 -7.37 4.47
CA TYR A 28 12.21 -6.17 4.41
C TYR A 28 13.06 -4.92 4.60
N THR A 29 12.90 -3.94 3.72
CA THR A 29 13.64 -2.68 3.70
C THR A 29 12.78 -1.58 3.06
N ASP A 30 13.29 -0.36 2.95
CA ASP A 30 12.65 0.70 2.17
C ASP A 30 12.82 0.47 0.65
N GLU A 31 11.95 1.05 -0.16
CA GLU A 31 11.92 0.87 -1.62
C GLU A 31 13.24 1.28 -2.28
N VAL A 32 13.83 2.40 -1.86
CA VAL A 32 15.07 2.92 -2.44
C VAL A 32 16.23 1.95 -2.20
N THR A 33 16.33 1.42 -0.98
CA THR A 33 17.32 0.39 -0.62
C THR A 33 17.08 -0.90 -1.40
N GLY A 34 15.83 -1.35 -1.53
CA GLY A 34 15.46 -2.54 -2.31
C GLY A 34 15.86 -2.41 -3.79
N LEU A 35 15.58 -1.27 -4.40
CA LEU A 35 15.97 -0.97 -5.77
C LEU A 35 17.50 -0.91 -5.94
N GLN A 36 18.22 -0.37 -4.95
CA GLN A 36 19.68 -0.40 -4.99
C GLN A 36 20.22 -1.83 -4.87
N MET A 37 19.60 -2.68 -4.04
CA MET A 37 19.99 -4.10 -3.93
C MET A 37 19.82 -4.87 -5.26
N ILE A 38 18.74 -4.59 -6.02
CA ILE A 38 18.55 -5.15 -7.38
C ILE A 38 19.65 -4.67 -8.32
N LYS A 39 19.98 -3.37 -8.32
CA LYS A 39 21.04 -2.79 -9.17
C LYS A 39 22.44 -3.32 -8.85
N ASP A 40 22.68 -3.61 -7.58
CA ASP A 40 23.94 -4.19 -7.09
C ASP A 40 23.98 -5.73 -7.20
N PHE A 41 22.93 -6.37 -7.75
CA PHE A 41 22.79 -7.84 -7.81
C PHE A 41 22.90 -8.54 -6.44
N LYS A 42 22.55 -7.83 -5.36
CA LYS A 42 22.50 -8.38 -3.99
C LYS A 42 21.23 -9.15 -3.70
N THR A 43 20.21 -8.97 -4.54
CA THR A 43 18.99 -9.75 -4.55
C THR A 43 18.54 -9.96 -5.99
N ALA A 44 17.87 -11.07 -6.25
CA ALA A 44 17.34 -11.40 -7.57
C ALA A 44 15.85 -11.12 -7.72
N LEU A 45 15.16 -10.79 -6.62
CA LEU A 45 13.73 -10.50 -6.61
C LEU A 45 13.44 -9.33 -5.67
N LEU A 46 12.64 -8.39 -6.14
CA LEU A 46 12.14 -7.25 -5.37
C LEU A 46 10.63 -7.11 -5.53
N PHE A 47 9.93 -6.89 -4.43
CA PHE A 47 8.53 -6.46 -4.43
C PHE A 47 8.45 -4.97 -4.09
N THR A 48 7.74 -4.21 -4.93
CA THR A 48 7.65 -2.75 -4.85
C THR A 48 6.33 -2.23 -5.44
N THR A 49 6.07 -0.93 -5.34
CA THR A 49 4.84 -0.29 -5.87
C THR A 49 5.09 0.53 -7.14
N ARG A 50 6.27 0.50 -7.70
CA ARG A 50 6.60 1.13 -8.98
C ARG A 50 7.33 0.21 -9.93
N ASN A 51 7.19 0.46 -11.22
CA ASN A 51 7.99 -0.19 -12.24
C ASN A 51 9.43 0.37 -12.27
N LEU A 52 10.35 -0.35 -12.90
CA LEU A 52 11.67 0.16 -13.23
C LEU A 52 11.56 1.27 -14.29
N LYS A 53 12.40 2.29 -14.14
CA LYS A 53 12.61 3.32 -15.18
C LYS A 53 13.46 2.75 -16.33
N ASP A 54 13.30 3.28 -17.53
CA ASP A 54 14.08 2.84 -18.69
C ASP A 54 15.58 2.92 -18.43
N SER A 55 16.06 3.95 -17.73
CA SER A 55 17.46 4.10 -17.32
C SER A 55 17.94 3.00 -16.36
N GLU A 56 17.05 2.50 -15.49
CA GLU A 56 17.36 1.41 -14.56
C GLU A 56 17.43 0.07 -15.31
N ILE A 57 16.54 -0.14 -16.27
CA ILE A 57 16.56 -1.32 -17.15
C ILE A 57 17.85 -1.32 -18.01
N ALA A 58 18.17 -0.19 -18.62
CA ALA A 58 19.40 -0.03 -19.42
C ALA A 58 20.67 -0.29 -18.59
N TYR A 59 20.70 0.22 -17.34
CA TYR A 59 21.80 -0.02 -16.41
C TYR A 59 21.95 -1.53 -16.10
N LEU A 60 20.88 -2.21 -15.72
CA LEU A 60 20.91 -3.64 -15.41
C LEU A 60 21.39 -4.47 -16.62
N LYS A 61 20.86 -4.16 -17.81
CA LYS A 61 21.28 -4.81 -19.06
C LYS A 61 22.77 -4.59 -19.35
N SER A 62 23.29 -3.38 -19.15
CA SER A 62 24.70 -3.06 -19.41
C SER A 62 25.65 -3.78 -18.46
N LYS A 63 25.24 -4.04 -17.22
CA LYS A 63 26.08 -4.65 -16.18
C LYS A 63 26.09 -6.17 -16.20
N SER A 64 25.00 -6.83 -16.57
CA SER A 64 24.85 -8.27 -16.44
C SER A 64 24.32 -8.96 -17.70
N ASN A 65 24.03 -8.20 -18.75
CA ASN A 65 23.32 -8.68 -19.94
C ASN A 65 21.95 -9.34 -19.63
N VAL A 66 21.40 -9.09 -18.43
CA VAL A 66 20.09 -9.57 -17.99
C VAL A 66 19.04 -8.50 -18.21
N ILE A 67 17.97 -8.84 -18.89
CA ILE A 67 16.78 -8.00 -19.00
C ILE A 67 15.86 -8.34 -17.80
N PRO A 68 15.55 -7.39 -16.93
CA PRO A 68 14.64 -7.64 -15.81
C PRO A 68 13.26 -8.12 -16.30
N SER A 69 12.70 -9.13 -15.64
CA SER A 69 11.30 -9.50 -15.80
C SER A 69 10.48 -8.74 -14.76
N VAL A 70 9.46 -8.02 -15.21
CA VAL A 70 8.56 -7.27 -14.32
C VAL A 70 7.16 -7.86 -14.39
N PHE A 71 6.67 -8.31 -13.26
CA PHE A 71 5.35 -8.89 -13.11
C PHE A 71 4.47 -7.93 -12.31
N PRO A 72 3.45 -7.30 -12.92
CA PRO A 72 2.39 -6.68 -12.13
C PRO A 72 1.61 -7.81 -11.44
N ILE A 73 1.50 -7.75 -10.11
CA ILE A 73 0.90 -8.83 -9.31
C ILE A 73 -0.46 -8.47 -8.73
N GLY A 74 -0.74 -7.20 -8.49
CA GLY A 74 -2.01 -6.76 -7.93
C GLY A 74 -2.06 -5.27 -7.70
N TYR A 75 -3.11 -4.84 -7.01
CA TYR A 75 -3.31 -3.45 -6.63
C TYR A 75 -3.56 -3.35 -5.13
N ASP A 76 -3.01 -2.31 -4.53
CA ASP A 76 -3.15 -1.94 -3.13
C ASP A 76 -3.73 -0.51 -3.05
N GLY A 77 -4.52 -0.23 -2.03
CA GLY A 77 -4.97 1.12 -1.73
C GLY A 77 -4.00 1.82 -0.77
N LEU A 78 -3.58 3.06 -1.05
CA LEU A 78 -2.95 3.88 -0.03
C LEU A 78 -4.01 4.34 0.95
N ALA A 79 -3.90 3.95 2.21
CA ALA A 79 -4.89 4.20 3.25
C ALA A 79 -4.45 5.29 4.22
N PHE A 80 -5.41 6.11 4.62
CA PHE A 80 -5.29 7.10 5.70
C PHE A 80 -6.01 6.56 6.92
N ILE A 81 -5.32 6.44 8.03
CA ILE A 81 -5.87 5.90 9.28
C ILE A 81 -5.82 6.95 10.38
N VAL A 82 -6.81 6.92 11.25
CA VAL A 82 -6.91 7.80 12.43
C VAL A 82 -7.25 6.97 13.67
N ASN A 83 -7.01 7.56 14.83
CA ASN A 83 -7.38 6.95 16.10
C ASN A 83 -8.89 6.65 16.13
N LYS A 84 -9.29 5.56 16.80
CA LYS A 84 -10.70 5.16 16.91
C LYS A 84 -11.60 6.19 17.64
N GLN A 85 -11.01 7.08 18.42
CA GLN A 85 -11.73 8.19 19.04
C GLN A 85 -11.97 9.37 18.08
N ASN A 86 -11.38 9.32 16.89
CA ASN A 86 -11.59 10.32 15.85
C ASN A 86 -12.83 9.97 15.02
N ASN A 87 -13.90 10.75 15.17
CA ASN A 87 -15.14 10.59 14.42
C ASN A 87 -15.13 11.32 13.07
N ASP A 88 -14.08 12.10 12.77
CA ASP A 88 -13.90 12.78 11.49
C ASP A 88 -13.29 11.80 10.47
N THR A 89 -14.09 10.84 10.03
CA THR A 89 -13.63 9.69 9.23
C THR A 89 -13.77 9.88 7.71
N CYS A 90 -14.28 11.03 7.26
CA CYS A 90 -14.40 11.37 5.84
C CYS A 90 -13.47 12.53 5.51
N ILE A 91 -12.71 12.40 4.40
CA ILE A 91 -11.73 13.42 3.98
C ILE A 91 -11.72 13.57 2.47
N THR A 92 -11.44 14.77 1.96
CA THR A 92 -11.31 14.99 0.50
C THR A 92 -9.87 14.77 0.04
N VAL A 93 -9.67 14.40 -1.22
CA VAL A 93 -8.35 14.40 -1.87
C VAL A 93 -7.66 15.76 -1.74
N LYS A 94 -8.45 16.85 -1.84
CA LYS A 94 -7.97 18.22 -1.69
C LYS A 94 -7.42 18.49 -0.29
N ASP A 95 -8.12 18.05 0.75
CA ASP A 95 -7.66 18.25 2.13
C ASP A 95 -6.46 17.37 2.46
N ILE A 96 -6.42 16.14 1.95
CA ILE A 96 -5.21 15.31 2.04
C ILE A 96 -4.00 16.05 1.46
N LYS A 97 -4.11 16.62 0.27
CA LYS A 97 -3.02 17.40 -0.35
C LYS A 97 -2.65 18.64 0.47
N ARG A 98 -3.65 19.33 1.06
CA ARG A 98 -3.40 20.50 1.96
C ARG A 98 -2.64 20.10 3.23
N ILE A 99 -3.01 18.97 3.83
CA ILE A 99 -2.33 18.43 5.01
C ILE A 99 -0.89 18.03 4.64
N LEU A 100 -0.73 17.23 3.61
CA LEU A 100 0.57 16.71 3.18
C LEU A 100 1.55 17.82 2.76
N THR A 101 1.05 18.95 2.26
CA THR A 101 1.87 20.13 1.90
C THR A 101 2.02 21.13 3.04
N GLY A 102 1.45 20.87 4.21
CA GLY A 102 1.48 21.78 5.37
C GLY A 102 0.59 23.02 5.25
N LYS A 103 -0.33 23.07 4.27
CA LYS A 103 -1.31 24.16 4.11
C LYS A 103 -2.51 24.02 5.06
N ALA A 104 -2.75 22.84 5.60
CA ALA A 104 -3.67 22.58 6.68
C ALA A 104 -2.87 21.87 7.78
N THR A 105 -2.83 22.46 8.97
CA THR A 105 -2.02 21.97 10.08
C THR A 105 -2.86 21.63 11.31
N LYS A 106 -4.13 22.04 11.32
CA LYS A 106 -5.08 21.75 12.39
C LYS A 106 -6.31 21.04 11.84
N TRP A 107 -6.93 20.24 12.68
CA TRP A 107 -8.20 19.58 12.33
C TRP A 107 -9.30 20.58 11.98
N SER A 108 -9.31 21.77 12.61
CA SER A 108 -10.23 22.85 12.29
C SER A 108 -10.05 23.44 10.88
N ASP A 109 -8.89 23.23 10.24
CA ASP A 109 -8.63 23.69 8.86
C ASP A 109 -9.36 22.84 7.81
N ILE A 110 -9.78 21.62 8.19
CA ILE A 110 -10.45 20.65 7.31
C ILE A 110 -11.85 20.29 7.80
N VAL A 111 -12.09 20.29 9.10
CA VAL A 111 -13.39 20.00 9.72
C VAL A 111 -13.82 21.20 10.55
N LYS A 112 -14.82 21.95 10.06
CA LYS A 112 -15.32 23.14 10.74
C LYS A 112 -15.78 22.84 12.17
N GLY A 113 -15.21 23.55 13.14
CA GLY A 113 -15.55 23.39 14.57
C GLY A 113 -14.85 22.23 15.28
N SER A 114 -13.94 21.52 14.61
CA SER A 114 -13.12 20.48 15.27
C SER A 114 -12.27 21.09 16.38
N LYS A 115 -12.25 20.41 17.56
CA LYS A 115 -11.45 20.79 18.74
C LYS A 115 -10.22 19.88 18.92
N ARG A 116 -9.84 19.07 17.90
CA ARG A 116 -8.76 18.06 18.02
C ARG A 116 -7.33 18.64 18.02
N GLY A 117 -7.16 19.93 17.78
CA GLY A 117 -5.83 20.55 17.75
C GLY A 117 -5.08 20.32 16.45
N ASP A 118 -3.78 20.14 16.56
CA ASP A 118 -2.87 19.97 15.41
C ASP A 118 -3.04 18.59 14.76
N ILE A 119 -2.78 18.54 13.45
CA ILE A 119 -2.69 17.30 12.67
C ILE A 119 -1.22 16.86 12.65
N GLU A 120 -0.96 15.63 13.08
CA GLU A 120 0.32 14.97 12.97
C GLU A 120 0.23 13.87 11.91
N VAL A 121 1.05 13.94 10.87
CA VAL A 121 1.07 12.92 9.82
C VAL A 121 2.27 12.01 10.03
N ILE A 122 2.03 10.69 10.02
CA ILE A 122 3.10 9.70 10.19
C ILE A 122 3.09 8.67 9.04
N PHE A 123 4.27 8.43 8.47
CA PHE A 123 4.55 7.42 7.45
C PHE A 123 5.37 6.27 8.04
N ASP A 124 5.38 5.15 7.32
CA ASP A 124 6.18 3.96 7.66
C ASP A 124 7.70 4.20 7.54
N ASN A 125 8.14 4.97 6.52
CA ASN A 125 9.54 5.34 6.32
C ASN A 125 9.63 6.51 5.33
N THR A 126 10.68 7.33 5.44
CA THR A 126 10.89 8.47 4.53
C THR A 126 11.24 8.06 3.10
N ARG A 127 11.65 6.81 2.87
CA ARG A 127 12.11 6.24 1.61
C ARG A 127 11.29 5.02 1.18
N SER A 128 10.16 4.76 1.83
CA SER A 128 9.27 3.64 1.52
C SER A 128 8.52 3.84 0.21
N ALA A 129 7.98 2.75 -0.31
CA ALA A 129 7.05 2.76 -1.43
C ALA A 129 5.80 3.63 -1.14
N THR A 130 5.36 3.68 0.13
CA THR A 130 4.26 4.53 0.58
C THR A 130 4.58 6.01 0.42
N THR A 131 5.72 6.44 0.94
CA THR A 131 6.18 7.84 0.86
C THR A 131 6.47 8.26 -0.59
N ASN A 132 7.15 7.41 -1.35
CA ASN A 132 7.47 7.68 -2.76
C ASN A 132 6.19 7.82 -3.61
N TYR A 133 5.19 6.95 -3.40
CA TYR A 133 3.90 7.06 -4.08
C TYR A 133 3.21 8.40 -3.76
N VAL A 134 3.24 8.83 -2.49
CA VAL A 134 2.67 10.14 -2.10
C VAL A 134 3.37 11.28 -2.81
N VAL A 135 4.70 11.31 -2.81
CA VAL A 135 5.47 12.37 -3.48
C VAL A 135 5.21 12.41 -4.98
N ASP A 136 5.29 11.25 -5.63
CA ASP A 136 5.23 11.17 -7.09
C ASP A 136 3.80 11.27 -7.63
N SER A 137 2.87 10.51 -7.04
CA SER A 137 1.52 10.34 -7.61
C SER A 137 0.47 11.24 -6.96
N VAL A 138 0.59 11.52 -5.65
CA VAL A 138 -0.39 12.37 -4.95
C VAL A 138 -0.01 13.84 -5.02
N LEU A 139 1.25 14.16 -4.76
CA LEU A 139 1.76 15.53 -4.71
C LEU A 139 2.39 16.00 -6.03
N HIS A 140 2.61 15.09 -7.00
CA HIS A 140 3.24 15.39 -8.30
C HIS A 140 4.59 16.12 -8.15
N GLY A 141 5.42 15.65 -7.21
CA GLY A 141 6.75 16.21 -6.92
C GLY A 141 6.76 17.45 -6.00
N ALA A 142 5.59 17.91 -5.54
CA ALA A 142 5.57 19.00 -4.56
C ALA A 142 6.16 18.54 -3.21
N LYS A 143 6.83 19.46 -2.51
CA LYS A 143 7.45 19.18 -1.22
C LYS A 143 6.39 18.88 -0.15
N MET A 144 6.67 17.88 0.67
CA MET A 144 5.88 17.61 1.87
C MET A 144 6.13 18.67 2.95
N GLY A 145 5.11 18.90 3.80
CA GLY A 145 5.18 19.85 4.90
C GLY A 145 6.18 19.44 5.99
N ALA A 146 6.62 20.41 6.80
CA ALA A 146 7.64 20.19 7.82
C ALA A 146 7.20 19.31 9.03
N LYS A 147 5.89 19.18 9.28
CA LYS A 147 5.33 18.40 10.40
C LYS A 147 5.00 16.95 10.04
N ILE A 148 5.70 16.37 9.07
CA ILE A 148 5.52 14.97 8.69
C ILE A 148 6.59 14.13 9.38
N MET A 149 6.11 13.09 10.08
CA MET A 149 6.94 12.16 10.81
C MET A 149 7.08 10.84 10.02
N ALA A 150 8.11 10.08 10.33
CA ALA A 150 8.29 8.72 9.84
C ALA A 150 8.61 7.78 11.01
N ALA A 151 7.95 6.65 11.02
CA ALA A 151 8.29 5.49 11.82
C ALA A 151 9.38 4.65 11.13
N LYS A 152 9.56 3.42 11.56
CA LYS A 152 10.44 2.46 10.87
C LYS A 152 9.64 1.42 10.09
N THR A 153 8.41 1.18 10.51
CA THR A 153 7.53 0.13 9.96
C THR A 153 6.08 0.60 9.91
N SER A 154 5.29 0.00 9.03
CA SER A 154 3.85 0.23 8.96
C SER A 154 3.12 -0.19 10.25
N LYS A 155 3.65 -1.19 10.97
CA LYS A 155 3.11 -1.56 12.29
C LYS A 155 3.27 -0.43 13.30
N GLU A 156 4.44 0.21 13.36
CA GLU A 156 4.68 1.35 14.26
C GLU A 156 3.78 2.55 13.93
N VAL A 157 3.42 2.76 12.65
CA VAL A 157 2.42 3.77 12.26
C VAL A 157 1.07 3.47 12.89
N ILE A 158 0.61 2.21 12.83
CA ILE A 158 -0.66 1.80 13.43
C ILE A 158 -0.62 1.99 14.95
N ASP A 159 0.46 1.56 15.60
CA ASP A 159 0.63 1.67 17.05
C ASP A 159 0.66 3.16 17.49
N TYR A 160 1.32 4.02 16.71
CA TYR A 160 1.35 5.46 16.96
C TYR A 160 -0.03 6.11 16.86
N VAL A 161 -0.78 5.78 15.79
CA VAL A 161 -2.13 6.30 15.57
C VAL A 161 -3.10 5.84 16.67
N ASP A 162 -2.96 4.60 17.15
CA ASP A 162 -3.76 4.09 18.27
C ASP A 162 -3.55 4.88 19.57
N GLN A 163 -2.35 5.40 19.77
CA GLN A 163 -1.98 6.16 20.98
C GLN A 163 -2.16 7.68 20.87
N ASN A 164 -2.26 8.22 19.65
CA ASN A 164 -2.26 9.67 19.39
C ASN A 164 -3.54 10.11 18.64
N PRO A 165 -4.57 10.61 19.35
CA PRO A 165 -5.87 10.95 18.75
C PRO A 165 -5.85 12.04 17.66
N GLY A 166 -4.83 12.91 17.63
CA GLY A 166 -4.66 13.96 16.61
C GLY A 166 -3.96 13.49 15.32
N SER A 167 -3.41 12.28 15.31
CA SER A 167 -2.58 11.82 14.21
C SER A 167 -3.36 11.23 13.03
N ILE A 168 -2.72 11.29 11.84
CA ILE A 168 -3.12 10.60 10.63
C ILE A 168 -1.96 9.71 10.20
N GLY A 169 -2.17 8.40 10.15
CA GLY A 169 -1.19 7.45 9.60
C GLY A 169 -1.43 7.22 8.12
N VAL A 170 -0.35 7.01 7.35
CA VAL A 170 -0.41 6.70 5.92
C VAL A 170 0.30 5.38 5.68
N ILE A 171 -0.45 4.36 5.25
CA ILE A 171 0.04 2.98 5.06
C ILE A 171 -0.63 2.30 3.87
N GLY A 172 -0.13 1.15 3.46
CA GLY A 172 -0.79 0.28 2.49
C GLY A 172 -2.01 -0.43 3.06
N SER A 173 -3.06 -0.63 2.27
CA SER A 173 -4.29 -1.29 2.72
C SER A 173 -4.07 -2.76 3.12
N ASN A 174 -3.02 -3.41 2.63
CA ASN A 174 -2.66 -4.78 3.02
C ASN A 174 -2.31 -4.93 4.53
N TRP A 175 -2.06 -3.83 5.24
CA TRP A 175 -1.85 -3.79 6.69
C TRP A 175 -3.13 -3.70 7.52
N LEU A 176 -4.26 -3.39 6.90
CA LEU A 176 -5.49 -3.00 7.59
C LEU A 176 -6.38 -4.18 7.96
N ASN A 177 -6.38 -5.24 7.17
CA ASN A 177 -7.33 -6.34 7.33
C ASN A 177 -7.23 -6.99 8.71
N ASP A 178 -8.37 -7.21 9.33
CA ASP A 178 -8.46 -8.04 10.53
C ASP A 178 -8.37 -9.51 10.10
N ARG A 179 -7.21 -10.13 10.30
CA ARG A 179 -6.97 -11.54 9.94
C ARG A 179 -7.92 -12.54 10.62
N ARG A 180 -8.68 -12.11 11.62
CA ARG A 180 -9.73 -12.92 12.27
C ARG A 180 -11.04 -12.93 11.51
N ASP A 181 -11.20 -12.00 10.57
CA ASP A 181 -12.37 -11.95 9.70
C ASP A 181 -12.08 -12.66 8.37
N SER A 182 -12.61 -13.87 8.23
CA SER A 182 -12.46 -14.67 7.01
C SER A 182 -13.14 -14.07 5.77
N THR A 183 -14.00 -13.06 5.95
CA THR A 183 -14.68 -12.37 4.86
C THR A 183 -13.89 -11.19 4.30
N ASN A 184 -12.82 -10.77 4.99
CA ASN A 184 -11.99 -9.59 4.66
C ASN A 184 -12.79 -8.30 4.46
N THR A 185 -13.91 -8.17 5.18
CA THR A 185 -14.78 -6.99 5.11
C THR A 185 -14.56 -6.03 6.28
N THR A 186 -13.75 -6.41 7.26
CA THR A 186 -13.45 -5.58 8.43
C THR A 186 -11.98 -5.22 8.53
N PHE A 187 -11.74 -4.00 9.00
CA PHE A 187 -10.42 -3.51 9.33
C PHE A 187 -10.12 -3.67 10.83
N LYS A 188 -8.85 -3.49 11.20
CA LYS A 188 -8.39 -3.51 12.59
C LYS A 188 -9.23 -2.57 13.47
N LYS A 189 -9.64 -3.04 14.64
CA LYS A 189 -10.61 -2.34 15.51
C LYS A 189 -10.02 -1.20 16.36
N ASN A 190 -8.70 -1.12 16.46
CA ASN A 190 -8.02 -0.08 17.24
C ASN A 190 -7.82 1.23 16.48
N ILE A 191 -8.12 1.26 15.19
CA ILE A 191 -8.05 2.43 14.31
C ILE A 191 -9.31 2.59 13.48
N HIS A 192 -9.53 3.79 12.94
CA HIS A 192 -10.50 4.03 11.87
C HIS A 192 -9.75 4.26 10.55
N VAL A 193 -10.20 3.57 9.49
CA VAL A 193 -9.74 3.82 8.12
C VAL A 193 -10.61 4.93 7.53
N MET A 194 -9.99 6.02 7.12
CA MET A 194 -10.72 7.17 6.57
C MET A 194 -11.34 6.83 5.22
N ARG A 195 -12.51 7.42 4.97
CA ARG A 195 -13.18 7.42 3.67
C ARG A 195 -12.68 8.62 2.87
N VAL A 196 -12.25 8.40 1.64
CA VAL A 196 -11.72 9.44 0.76
C VAL A 196 -12.73 9.80 -0.31
N SER A 197 -12.96 11.09 -0.49
CA SER A 197 -13.82 11.65 -1.54
C SER A 197 -13.02 12.45 -2.57
N ILE A 198 -13.35 12.29 -3.85
CA ILE A 198 -12.84 13.12 -4.93
C ILE A 198 -13.64 14.44 -5.09
N LYS A 199 -14.73 14.59 -4.34
CA LYS A 199 -15.57 15.79 -4.35
C LYS A 199 -14.98 16.88 -3.43
N ASP A 200 -15.47 18.11 -3.56
CA ASP A 200 -15.02 19.24 -2.72
C ASP A 200 -15.44 19.11 -1.25
N VAL A 201 -16.51 18.35 -0.97
CA VAL A 201 -16.97 18.05 0.39
C VAL A 201 -17.12 16.55 0.53
N ALA A 202 -16.45 15.99 1.55
CA ALA A 202 -16.54 14.58 1.86
C ALA A 202 -17.74 14.29 2.79
N THR A 203 -18.51 13.29 2.44
CA THR A 203 -19.64 12.77 3.22
C THR A 203 -19.58 11.23 3.23
N PRO A 204 -20.27 10.54 4.14
CA PRO A 204 -20.34 9.08 4.12
C PRO A 204 -20.91 8.48 2.82
N TYR A 205 -21.65 9.28 2.05
CA TYR A 205 -22.31 8.84 0.80
C TYR A 205 -21.47 9.03 -0.45
N ASN A 206 -20.42 9.86 -0.41
CA ASN A 206 -19.58 10.17 -1.56
C ASN A 206 -18.08 9.94 -1.31
N SER A 207 -17.76 9.20 -0.27
CA SER A 207 -16.40 8.85 0.12
C SER A 207 -16.25 7.35 0.34
N TRP A 208 -15.08 6.80 0.05
CA TRP A 208 -14.84 5.37 -0.04
C TRP A 208 -13.60 4.97 0.74
N GLN A 209 -13.61 3.77 1.32
CA GLN A 209 -12.46 3.12 1.93
C GLN A 209 -11.77 2.22 0.89
N PRO A 210 -10.50 1.81 1.08
CA PRO A 210 -9.74 1.03 0.11
C PRO A 210 -10.15 -0.45 0.06
N TYR A 211 -11.45 -0.73 -0.07
CA TYR A 211 -11.95 -2.08 -0.34
C TYR A 211 -11.75 -2.47 -1.80
N GLN A 212 -11.53 -3.75 -2.05
CA GLN A 212 -11.34 -4.32 -3.40
C GLN A 212 -12.34 -3.80 -4.43
N ALA A 213 -13.64 -3.78 -4.09
CA ALA A 213 -14.69 -3.30 -4.97
C ALA A 213 -14.48 -1.84 -5.41
N TYR A 214 -14.02 -0.99 -4.49
CA TYR A 214 -13.80 0.43 -4.76
C TYR A 214 -12.45 0.73 -5.40
N LEU A 215 -11.48 -0.18 -5.28
CA LEU A 215 -10.25 -0.16 -6.07
C LEU A 215 -10.56 -0.56 -7.52
N LEU A 216 -11.40 -1.60 -7.71
CA LEU A 216 -11.75 -2.14 -9.02
C LEU A 216 -12.55 -1.15 -9.88
N ASP A 217 -13.55 -0.49 -9.29
CA ASP A 217 -14.43 0.44 -10.00
C ASP A 217 -13.95 1.90 -10.02
N GLY A 218 -12.76 2.16 -9.45
CA GLY A 218 -12.12 3.47 -9.45
C GLY A 218 -12.73 4.50 -8.50
N ARG A 219 -13.66 4.11 -7.62
CA ARG A 219 -14.23 5.01 -6.61
C ARG A 219 -13.22 5.43 -5.55
N TYR A 220 -12.28 4.57 -5.19
CA TYR A 220 -11.17 4.92 -4.31
C TYR A 220 -10.00 5.51 -5.11
N PRO A 221 -9.55 6.75 -4.82
CA PRO A 221 -8.66 7.47 -5.73
C PRO A 221 -7.16 7.10 -5.60
N PHE A 222 -6.74 6.48 -4.51
CA PHE A 222 -5.32 6.23 -4.23
C PHE A 222 -4.99 4.74 -4.40
N VAL A 223 -4.79 4.33 -5.65
CA VAL A 223 -4.52 2.94 -6.03
C VAL A 223 -3.07 2.82 -6.50
N ARG A 224 -2.33 1.86 -5.94
CA ARG A 224 -0.95 1.54 -6.31
C ARG A 224 -0.90 0.18 -6.99
N THR A 225 -0.13 0.06 -8.06
CA THR A 225 0.18 -1.25 -8.65
C THR A 225 1.33 -1.90 -7.88
N LEU A 226 1.19 -3.17 -7.56
CA LEU A 226 2.23 -3.98 -6.93
C LEU A 226 3.00 -4.72 -8.01
N TYR A 227 4.33 -4.70 -7.93
CA TYR A 227 5.22 -5.34 -8.88
C TYR A 227 6.17 -6.32 -8.20
N ALA A 228 6.41 -7.46 -8.87
CA ALA A 228 7.56 -8.31 -8.63
C ALA A 228 8.58 -8.05 -9.75
N ILE A 229 9.77 -7.59 -9.38
CA ILE A 229 10.89 -7.31 -10.29
C ILE A 229 11.92 -8.40 -10.11
N VAL A 230 12.21 -9.15 -11.18
CA VAL A 230 13.10 -10.30 -11.16
C VAL A 230 14.32 -10.02 -12.05
N VAL A 231 15.51 -10.16 -11.47
CA VAL A 231 16.80 -10.13 -12.17
C VAL A 231 17.45 -11.50 -11.98
N ASP A 232 16.90 -12.51 -12.66
CA ASP A 232 17.32 -13.90 -12.53
C ASP A 232 17.51 -14.51 -13.94
N PRO A 233 18.76 -14.67 -14.41
CA PRO A 233 19.05 -15.19 -15.73
C PRO A 233 18.70 -16.67 -15.89
N HIS A 234 18.60 -17.41 -14.78
CA HIS A 234 18.41 -18.85 -14.81
C HIS A 234 16.95 -19.29 -14.58
N ARG A 235 16.03 -18.33 -14.36
CA ARG A 235 14.63 -18.61 -14.00
C ARG A 235 14.50 -19.58 -12.83
N ALA A 236 15.36 -19.39 -11.81
CA ALA A 236 15.41 -20.22 -10.62
C ALA A 236 14.30 -19.87 -9.60
N LEU A 237 14.56 -20.05 -8.32
CA LEU A 237 13.58 -19.84 -7.25
C LEU A 237 12.97 -18.42 -7.22
N PRO A 238 13.73 -17.31 -7.43
CA PRO A 238 13.15 -15.97 -7.47
C PRO A 238 12.11 -15.79 -8.56
N TRP A 239 12.41 -16.26 -9.78
CA TRP A 239 11.49 -16.24 -10.90
C TRP A 239 10.26 -17.14 -10.65
N SER A 240 10.49 -18.34 -10.10
CA SER A 240 9.40 -19.29 -9.80
C SER A 240 8.41 -18.71 -8.80
N PHE A 241 8.89 -18.00 -7.76
CA PHE A 241 8.02 -17.37 -6.79
C PHE A 241 7.25 -16.18 -7.38
N ALA A 242 7.89 -15.31 -8.16
CA ALA A 242 7.19 -14.23 -8.86
C ALA A 242 6.11 -14.76 -9.83
N ASN A 243 6.43 -15.83 -10.56
CA ASN A 243 5.48 -16.49 -11.46
C ASN A 243 4.31 -17.14 -10.69
N TYR A 244 4.57 -17.74 -9.52
CA TYR A 244 3.54 -18.30 -8.65
C TYR A 244 2.54 -17.23 -8.20
N ILE A 245 3.03 -16.09 -7.68
CA ILE A 245 2.18 -14.96 -7.26
C ILE A 245 1.34 -14.45 -8.44
N SER A 246 1.93 -14.39 -9.63
CA SER A 246 1.23 -13.94 -10.86
C SER A 246 0.26 -14.97 -11.43
N GLY A 247 0.32 -16.22 -10.96
CA GLY A 247 -0.52 -17.33 -11.38
C GLY A 247 -1.83 -17.42 -10.58
N PRO A 248 -2.73 -18.35 -10.96
CA PRO A 248 -4.07 -18.44 -10.35
C PRO A 248 -4.07 -18.59 -8.82
N ARG A 249 -3.10 -19.32 -8.27
CA ARG A 249 -3.01 -19.56 -6.81
C ARG A 249 -2.62 -18.29 -6.05
N GLY A 250 -1.55 -17.61 -6.45
CA GLY A 250 -1.15 -16.34 -5.84
C GLY A 250 -2.23 -15.26 -6.02
N GLN A 251 -2.85 -15.18 -7.20
CA GLN A 251 -3.94 -14.23 -7.43
C GLN A 251 -5.16 -14.50 -6.52
N LEU A 252 -5.42 -15.77 -6.18
CA LEU A 252 -6.46 -16.13 -5.22
C LEU A 252 -6.07 -15.72 -3.78
N ILE A 253 -4.79 -15.79 -3.41
CA ILE A 253 -4.30 -15.31 -2.11
C ILE A 253 -4.46 -13.80 -2.01
N LEU A 254 -4.03 -13.04 -3.03
CA LEU A 254 -4.26 -11.59 -3.11
C LEU A 254 -5.74 -11.25 -2.93
N PHE A 255 -6.63 -11.96 -3.63
CA PHE A 255 -8.07 -11.77 -3.49
C PHE A 255 -8.56 -12.03 -2.07
N LYS A 256 -8.16 -13.15 -1.46
CA LYS A 256 -8.56 -13.55 -0.10
C LYS A 256 -7.98 -12.65 0.99
N THR A 257 -6.88 -11.96 0.73
CA THR A 257 -6.26 -11.01 1.67
C THR A 257 -6.79 -9.58 1.53
N GLY A 258 -7.81 -9.36 0.68
CA GLY A 258 -8.44 -8.05 0.51
C GLY A 258 -7.71 -7.11 -0.45
N LEU A 259 -6.67 -7.59 -1.14
CA LEU A 259 -6.02 -6.86 -2.24
C LEU A 259 -6.69 -7.19 -3.58
N LEU A 260 -6.64 -6.24 -4.51
CA LEU A 260 -7.19 -6.47 -5.84
C LEU A 260 -6.15 -7.22 -6.70
N PRO A 261 -6.41 -8.45 -7.16
CA PRO A 261 -5.53 -9.18 -8.05
C PRO A 261 -5.33 -8.44 -9.38
N TYR A 262 -4.14 -8.57 -9.96
CA TYR A 262 -3.88 -8.05 -11.31
C TYR A 262 -4.56 -8.87 -12.39
N ARG A 263 -4.70 -10.19 -12.17
CA ARG A 263 -5.33 -11.13 -13.10
C ARG A 263 -6.51 -11.80 -12.42
N GLY A 264 -7.64 -11.85 -13.08
CA GLY A 264 -8.85 -12.55 -12.63
C GLY A 264 -10.12 -11.84 -13.10
N ASP A 265 -11.15 -12.62 -13.41
CA ASP A 265 -12.49 -12.11 -13.74
C ASP A 265 -13.22 -11.81 -12.42
N ILE A 266 -13.10 -10.57 -11.94
CA ILE A 266 -13.79 -10.11 -10.74
C ILE A 266 -15.04 -9.37 -11.14
N THR A 267 -16.21 -9.90 -10.75
CA THR A 267 -17.50 -9.28 -11.00
C THR A 267 -18.08 -8.73 -9.69
N ILE A 268 -18.41 -7.44 -9.67
CA ILE A 268 -19.11 -6.82 -8.55
C ILE A 268 -20.61 -7.09 -8.72
N LYS A 269 -21.21 -7.77 -7.73
CA LYS A 269 -22.67 -7.96 -7.67
C LYS A 269 -23.25 -7.00 -6.63
N THR A 270 -24.22 -6.19 -7.05
CA THR A 270 -25.02 -5.38 -6.13
C THR A 270 -26.09 -6.26 -5.51
N VAL A 271 -26.08 -6.42 -4.20
CA VAL A 271 -27.09 -7.13 -3.47
C VAL A 271 -27.95 -6.10 -2.73
N ASN A 272 -29.24 -6.04 -3.08
CA ASN A 272 -30.22 -5.25 -2.34
C ASN A 272 -30.64 -6.03 -1.11
N VAL A 273 -30.13 -5.66 0.04
CA VAL A 273 -30.60 -6.20 1.33
C VAL A 273 -31.89 -5.43 1.68
N LYS A 274 -33.05 -6.09 1.52
CA LYS A 274 -34.29 -5.57 2.09
C LYS A 274 -34.13 -5.59 3.62
N ARG A 275 -34.21 -4.43 4.26
CA ARG A 275 -34.32 -4.28 5.70
C ARG A 275 -35.72 -4.64 6.17
#